data_f55605119b8405fca48ca7d0a18a9d94
#
_entry.id   f55605119b8405fca48ca7d0a18a9d94
#
_cell.length_a   1.000
_cell.length_b   1.000
_cell.length_c   1.000
_cell.angle_alpha   90.00
_cell.angle_beta   90.00
_cell.angle_gamma   90.00
#
_symmetry.space_group_name_H-M   'P 1'
#
loop_
_entity.id
_entity.type
_entity.pdbx_description
1 polymer ?
#
loop_
_entity_poly.entity_id
_entity_poly.type
_entity_poly.pdbx_seq_one_letter_code
_entity_poly.pdbx_strand_id
1 'polypeptide(L)'
;MLNNPRLPLSWRSTVALLALLTLSAMSHAASFDCGKARRPIEKFICSQPELDAADTRLGEVFKQVHAGFPSKGFLLATQRVFVANYPSCLIDEQGKTSSGPASVRRCVSLVKERIQELESQALALVYSDAPAKFAHDGLTILLYNSQGQQRIRLWGNWMPDAYKPEPFPAGKLCDLDAALKPVKGGFKTDDTDDAVFVITESQLSISEYIMCTPRNGIAPGPYRRLR
;
A
#
# COMPACT_ATOMS: atom_id res chain seq x y z
N MET A 1 13.71 71.08 38.99
CA MET A 1 12.66 70.76 38.01
C MET A 1 13.10 69.53 37.22
N LEU A 2 12.66 68.33 37.60
CA LEU A 2 13.02 67.08 36.96
C LEU A 2 11.86 66.66 36.06
N ASN A 3 12.05 66.69 34.75
CA ASN A 3 11.10 66.25 33.74
C ASN A 3 11.18 64.75 33.60
N ASN A 4 10.12 64.02 33.95
CA ASN A 4 10.02 62.57 33.86
C ASN A 4 9.27 62.21 32.55
N PRO A 5 9.88 61.59 31.52
CA PRO A 5 9.18 61.20 30.31
C PRO A 5 8.35 59.93 30.57
N ARG A 6 7.03 60.10 30.49
CA ARG A 6 6.06 58.99 30.52
C ARG A 6 6.19 58.18 29.22
N LEU A 7 6.64 56.92 29.30
CA LEU A 7 6.61 55.98 28.19
C LEU A 7 5.16 55.64 27.80
N PRO A 8 4.83 55.55 26.53
CA PRO A 8 3.47 55.30 26.07
C PRO A 8 3.06 53.83 26.35
N LEU A 9 1.84 53.69 26.86
CA LEU A 9 1.18 52.45 27.32
C LEU A 9 0.92 51.43 26.16
N SER A 10 1.27 51.74 24.93
CA SER A 10 0.95 50.94 23.72
C SER A 10 1.89 49.72 23.48
N TRP A 11 3.06 49.69 24.07
CA TRP A 11 4.02 48.63 23.81
C TRP A 11 3.76 47.34 24.62
N ARG A 12 3.10 47.41 25.76
CA ARG A 12 2.79 46.21 26.58
C ARG A 12 1.66 45.36 26.02
N SER A 13 0.76 45.94 25.22
CA SER A 13 -0.37 45.23 24.63
C SER A 13 0.00 44.44 23.35
N THR A 14 0.98 44.91 22.60
CA THR A 14 1.42 44.23 21.34
C THR A 14 2.26 43.00 21.58
N VAL A 15 3.05 42.95 22.66
CA VAL A 15 3.87 41.77 23.01
C VAL A 15 3.00 40.63 23.53
N ALA A 16 1.92 40.93 24.25
CA ALA A 16 0.99 39.89 24.74
C ALA A 16 0.16 39.25 23.61
N LEU A 17 -0.13 39.98 22.55
CA LEU A 17 -0.90 39.44 21.41
C LEU A 17 -0.06 38.51 20.50
N LEU A 18 1.25 38.76 20.36
CA LEU A 18 2.15 37.91 19.59
C LEU A 18 2.43 36.57 20.30
N ALA A 19 2.41 36.54 21.62
CA ALA A 19 2.64 35.31 22.42
C ALA A 19 1.45 34.32 22.32
N LEU A 20 0.23 34.78 22.05
CA LEU A 20 -0.95 33.91 21.94
C LEU A 20 -1.07 33.24 20.54
N LEU A 21 -0.37 33.73 19.51
CA LEU A 21 -0.46 33.20 18.15
C LEU A 21 0.47 32.01 17.89
N THR A 22 1.35 31.66 18.82
CA THR A 22 2.32 30.55 18.64
C THR A 22 1.86 29.21 19.22
N LEU A 23 0.69 29.13 19.86
CA LEU A 23 0.18 27.88 20.48
C LEU A 23 -0.78 27.08 19.59
N SER A 24 -1.00 27.47 18.34
CA SER A 24 -2.04 26.83 17.51
C SER A 24 -1.50 25.85 16.47
N ALA A 25 -0.28 25.39 16.56
CA ALA A 25 0.29 24.45 15.58
C ALA A 25 0.59 23.07 16.18
N MET A 26 -0.31 22.50 16.99
CA MET A 26 -0.42 21.05 17.06
C MET A 26 -1.33 20.58 15.93
N SER A 27 -0.87 20.78 14.70
CA SER A 27 -1.43 20.12 13.54
C SER A 27 -1.20 18.63 13.73
N HIS A 28 -2.20 17.92 14.22
CA HIS A 28 -2.23 16.47 14.23
C HIS A 28 -2.23 16.05 12.78
N ALA A 29 -1.17 15.45 12.36
CA ALA A 29 -0.90 15.21 10.95
C ALA A 29 -0.96 13.70 10.58
N ALA A 30 -1.79 12.91 11.25
CA ALA A 30 -2.15 11.58 10.78
C ALA A 30 -2.64 11.65 9.32
N SER A 31 -2.54 10.56 8.57
CA SER A 31 -3.04 10.47 7.19
C SER A 31 -4.56 10.75 7.09
N PHE A 32 -5.23 10.87 8.23
CA PHE A 32 -6.63 11.21 8.43
C PHE A 32 -6.80 12.21 9.59
N ASP A 33 -7.98 12.81 9.68
CA ASP A 33 -8.33 13.79 10.72
C ASP A 33 -8.59 13.08 12.07
N CYS A 34 -7.70 13.25 13.04
CA CYS A 34 -7.83 12.68 14.37
C CYS A 34 -9.10 13.11 15.11
N GLY A 35 -9.64 14.30 14.83
CA GLY A 35 -10.92 14.74 15.37
C GLY A 35 -12.11 13.90 14.87
N LYS A 36 -11.94 13.16 13.79
CA LYS A 36 -12.94 12.27 13.21
C LYS A 36 -12.66 10.78 13.44
N ALA A 37 -11.62 10.45 14.19
CA ALA A 37 -11.24 9.07 14.48
C ALA A 37 -12.36 8.31 15.19
N ARG A 38 -12.85 7.23 14.56
CA ARG A 38 -13.94 6.38 15.09
C ARG A 38 -13.48 4.97 15.41
N ARG A 39 -12.65 4.39 14.56
CA ARG A 39 -12.16 3.03 14.73
C ARG A 39 -11.13 2.94 15.88
N PRO A 40 -11.05 1.83 16.62
CA PRO A 40 -10.09 1.67 17.70
C PRO A 40 -8.64 1.93 17.26
N ILE A 41 -8.25 1.46 16.07
CA ILE A 41 -6.91 1.69 15.54
C ILE A 41 -6.65 3.17 15.23
N GLU A 42 -7.61 3.90 14.70
CA GLU A 42 -7.48 5.34 14.43
C GLU A 42 -7.26 6.11 15.75
N LYS A 43 -8.07 5.82 16.75
CA LYS A 43 -7.93 6.41 18.09
C LYS A 43 -6.57 6.09 18.71
N PHE A 44 -6.09 4.86 18.51
CA PHE A 44 -4.78 4.45 18.98
C PHE A 44 -3.67 5.23 18.30
N ILE A 45 -3.69 5.33 16.96
CA ILE A 45 -2.73 6.13 16.18
C ILE A 45 -2.68 7.56 16.72
N CYS A 46 -3.82 8.22 16.85
CA CYS A 46 -3.94 9.60 17.30
C CYS A 46 -3.48 9.81 18.77
N SER A 47 -3.50 8.76 19.60
CA SER A 47 -3.07 8.83 20.99
C SER A 47 -1.56 8.62 21.18
N GLN A 48 -0.84 8.22 20.12
CA GLN A 48 0.59 7.87 20.17
C GLN A 48 1.39 8.78 19.24
N PRO A 49 2.13 9.79 19.73
CA PRO A 49 2.80 10.78 18.86
C PRO A 49 3.77 10.19 17.85
N GLU A 50 4.50 9.13 18.22
CA GLU A 50 5.43 8.46 17.30
C GLU A 50 4.68 7.76 16.15
N LEU A 51 3.55 7.12 16.47
CA LEU A 51 2.75 6.42 15.47
C LEU A 51 1.98 7.39 14.57
N ASP A 52 1.49 8.48 15.12
CA ASP A 52 0.85 9.59 14.38
C ASP A 52 1.82 10.20 13.35
N ALA A 53 3.07 10.46 13.77
CA ALA A 53 4.10 10.95 12.85
C ALA A 53 4.44 9.94 11.75
N ALA A 54 4.52 8.65 12.09
CA ALA A 54 4.79 7.60 11.12
C ALA A 54 3.63 7.44 10.11
N ASP A 55 2.38 7.49 10.57
CA ASP A 55 1.19 7.40 9.72
C ASP A 55 1.06 8.62 8.80
N THR A 56 1.40 9.81 9.28
CA THR A 56 1.51 11.02 8.47
C THR A 56 2.49 10.83 7.32
N ARG A 57 3.70 10.35 7.64
CA ARG A 57 4.72 10.08 6.62
C ARG A 57 4.25 9.06 5.59
N LEU A 58 3.55 8.02 6.04
CA LEU A 58 2.95 7.04 5.14
C LEU A 58 1.97 7.71 4.15
N GLY A 59 1.11 8.61 4.64
CA GLY A 59 0.16 9.34 3.80
C GLY A 59 0.86 10.22 2.76
N GLU A 60 1.97 10.88 3.11
CA GLU A 60 2.77 11.68 2.19
C GLU A 60 3.43 10.82 1.10
N VAL A 61 4.10 9.73 1.51
CA VAL A 61 4.75 8.79 0.58
C VAL A 61 3.71 8.17 -0.36
N PHE A 62 2.57 7.74 0.17
CA PHE A 62 1.50 7.19 -0.65
C PHE A 62 1.03 8.19 -1.72
N LYS A 63 0.82 9.46 -1.37
CA LYS A 63 0.43 10.51 -2.35
C LYS A 63 1.49 10.70 -3.42
N GLN A 64 2.78 10.75 -3.05
CA GLN A 64 3.88 10.90 -3.98
C GLN A 64 3.95 9.72 -4.96
N VAL A 65 3.93 8.49 -4.45
CA VAL A 65 3.96 7.28 -5.27
C VAL A 65 2.71 7.18 -6.14
N HIS A 66 1.52 7.46 -5.60
CA HIS A 66 0.26 7.41 -6.36
C HIS A 66 0.25 8.37 -7.55
N ALA A 67 0.91 9.52 -7.47
CA ALA A 67 0.96 10.47 -8.58
C ALA A 67 1.66 9.87 -9.81
N GLY A 68 2.75 9.11 -9.61
CA GLY A 68 3.57 8.55 -10.68
C GLY A 68 3.39 7.04 -10.93
N PHE A 69 2.64 6.33 -10.08
CA PHE A 69 2.52 4.87 -10.21
C PHE A 69 1.66 4.49 -11.43
N PRO A 70 2.14 3.61 -12.34
CA PRO A 70 1.45 3.30 -13.59
C PRO A 70 0.06 2.69 -13.38
N SER A 71 -0.07 1.72 -12.46
CA SER A 71 -1.35 1.08 -12.14
C SER A 71 -1.90 1.58 -10.80
N LYS A 72 -2.65 2.70 -10.85
CA LYS A 72 -3.28 3.27 -9.64
C LYS A 72 -4.23 2.30 -8.95
N GLY A 73 -4.97 1.50 -9.72
CA GLY A 73 -5.87 0.48 -9.19
C GLY A 73 -5.13 -0.59 -8.38
N PHE A 74 -3.97 -1.05 -8.85
CA PHE A 74 -3.12 -1.98 -8.12
C PHE A 74 -2.57 -1.37 -6.83
N LEU A 75 -2.03 -0.15 -6.91
CA LEU A 75 -1.52 0.57 -5.74
C LEU A 75 -2.61 0.75 -4.66
N LEU A 76 -3.80 1.19 -5.05
CA LEU A 76 -4.94 1.34 -4.15
C LEU A 76 -5.36 0.00 -3.53
N ALA A 77 -5.30 -1.09 -4.30
CA ALA A 77 -5.60 -2.43 -3.80
C ALA A 77 -4.59 -2.86 -2.72
N THR A 78 -3.28 -2.66 -2.95
CA THR A 78 -2.26 -2.96 -1.93
C THR A 78 -2.42 -2.10 -0.68
N GLN A 79 -2.80 -0.83 -0.83
CA GLN A 79 -3.04 0.05 0.31
C GLN A 79 -4.27 -0.39 1.12
N ARG A 80 -5.31 -0.86 0.47
CA ARG A 80 -6.49 -1.40 1.17
C ARG A 80 -6.16 -2.67 1.97
N VAL A 81 -5.34 -3.57 1.41
CA VAL A 81 -4.85 -4.74 2.15
C VAL A 81 -4.05 -4.31 3.38
N PHE A 82 -3.14 -3.36 3.22
CA PHE A 82 -2.38 -2.81 4.34
C PHE A 82 -3.30 -2.25 5.42
N VAL A 83 -4.24 -1.36 5.06
CA VAL A 83 -5.19 -0.72 6.01
C VAL A 83 -6.09 -1.76 6.71
N ALA A 84 -6.51 -2.80 5.99
CA ALA A 84 -7.29 -3.89 6.58
C ALA A 84 -6.50 -4.70 7.61
N ASN A 85 -5.20 -4.87 7.38
CA ASN A 85 -4.30 -5.62 8.27
C ASN A 85 -3.67 -4.75 9.37
N TYR A 86 -3.76 -3.43 9.29
CA TYR A 86 -3.14 -2.52 10.24
C TYR A 86 -3.50 -2.84 11.70
N PRO A 87 -4.77 -3.18 12.06
CA PRO A 87 -5.11 -3.54 13.44
C PRO A 87 -4.34 -4.74 14.01
N SER A 88 -3.74 -5.59 13.16
CA SER A 88 -2.97 -6.75 13.59
C SER A 88 -1.76 -6.37 14.46
N CYS A 89 -1.22 -5.16 14.31
CA CYS A 89 -0.11 -4.67 15.13
C CYS A 89 -0.48 -4.51 16.62
N LEU A 90 -1.77 -4.46 16.94
CA LEU A 90 -2.28 -4.44 18.31
C LEU A 90 -2.37 -5.84 18.94
N ILE A 91 -2.23 -6.90 18.14
CA ILE A 91 -2.34 -8.28 18.60
C ILE A 91 -0.95 -8.76 18.99
N ASP A 92 -0.80 -9.29 20.21
CA ASP A 92 0.45 -9.89 20.66
C ASP A 92 0.61 -11.35 20.19
N GLU A 93 1.74 -11.96 20.51
CA GLU A 93 2.06 -13.35 20.14
C GLU A 93 1.08 -14.37 20.74
N GLN A 94 0.36 -14.00 21.79
CA GLN A 94 -0.66 -14.81 22.43
C GLN A 94 -2.07 -14.56 21.86
N GLY A 95 -2.18 -13.72 20.80
CA GLY A 95 -3.45 -13.35 20.17
C GLY A 95 -4.28 -12.33 20.97
N LYS A 96 -3.71 -11.70 22.01
CA LYS A 96 -4.40 -10.73 22.85
C LYS A 96 -4.16 -9.31 22.33
N THR A 97 -5.24 -8.52 22.28
CA THR A 97 -5.16 -7.10 21.95
C THR A 97 -4.50 -6.31 23.08
N SER A 98 -3.49 -5.51 22.73
CA SER A 98 -2.71 -4.69 23.65
C SER A 98 -2.49 -3.29 23.06
N SER A 99 -2.45 -2.28 23.92
CA SER A 99 -2.18 -0.87 23.54
C SER A 99 -0.93 -0.30 24.25
N GLY A 100 -0.10 -1.17 24.80
CA GLY A 100 1.12 -0.77 25.50
C GLY A 100 2.29 -0.40 24.55
N PRO A 101 3.45 -0.02 25.13
CA PRO A 101 4.63 0.41 24.36
C PRO A 101 5.11 -0.61 23.33
N ALA A 102 4.95 -1.91 23.60
CA ALA A 102 5.28 -2.96 22.64
C ALA A 102 4.39 -2.90 21.39
N SER A 103 3.10 -2.61 21.54
CA SER A 103 2.17 -2.45 20.41
C SER A 103 2.51 -1.18 19.60
N VAL A 104 2.89 -0.09 20.26
CA VAL A 104 3.36 1.12 19.54
C VAL A 104 4.53 0.77 18.63
N ARG A 105 5.55 0.08 19.16
CA ARG A 105 6.72 -0.33 18.35
C ARG A 105 6.35 -1.23 17.19
N ARG A 106 5.46 -2.23 17.40
CA ARG A 106 4.99 -3.10 16.31
C ARG A 106 4.25 -2.31 15.23
N CYS A 107 3.36 -1.41 15.62
CA CYS A 107 2.61 -0.59 14.67
C CYS A 107 3.53 0.37 13.90
N VAL A 108 4.50 0.99 14.56
CA VAL A 108 5.51 1.85 13.91
C VAL A 108 6.37 1.05 12.94
N SER A 109 6.80 -0.18 13.30
CA SER A 109 7.54 -1.07 12.39
C SER A 109 6.73 -1.40 11.14
N LEU A 110 5.47 -1.82 11.33
CA LEU A 110 4.56 -2.13 10.22
C LEU A 110 4.38 -0.94 9.24
N VAL A 111 4.24 0.28 9.78
CA VAL A 111 4.15 1.50 8.97
C VAL A 111 5.44 1.79 8.23
N LYS A 112 6.60 1.64 8.88
CA LYS A 112 7.92 1.84 8.26
C LYS A 112 8.17 0.83 7.13
N GLU A 113 7.81 -0.43 7.34
CA GLU A 113 7.88 -1.47 6.30
C GLU A 113 7.01 -1.09 5.10
N ARG A 114 5.78 -0.62 5.35
CA ARG A 114 4.91 -0.15 4.27
C ARG A 114 5.47 1.05 3.51
N ILE A 115 6.10 2.00 4.19
CA ILE A 115 6.80 3.12 3.56
C ILE A 115 7.90 2.62 2.64
N GLN A 116 8.73 1.67 3.09
CA GLN A 116 9.80 1.07 2.28
C GLN A 116 9.26 0.35 1.04
N GLU A 117 8.16 -0.41 1.17
CA GLU A 117 7.49 -1.03 0.02
C GLU A 117 7.03 0.01 -1.00
N LEU A 118 6.43 1.11 -0.55
CA LEU A 118 5.98 2.18 -1.42
C LEU A 118 7.15 2.91 -2.09
N GLU A 119 8.19 3.25 -1.36
CA GLU A 119 9.37 3.96 -1.88
C GLU A 119 10.16 3.09 -2.87
N SER A 120 10.29 1.79 -2.60
CA SER A 120 10.88 0.83 -3.55
C SER A 120 9.96 0.49 -4.71
N GLN A 121 8.67 0.84 -4.61
CA GLN A 121 7.62 0.45 -5.56
C GLN A 121 7.52 -1.07 -5.79
N ALA A 122 7.92 -1.87 -4.81
CA ALA A 122 7.82 -3.32 -4.85
C ALA A 122 6.55 -3.77 -4.12
N LEU A 123 5.44 -3.86 -4.87
CA LEU A 123 4.10 -4.09 -4.33
C LEU A 123 3.53 -5.41 -4.87
N ALA A 124 3.09 -6.29 -3.97
CA ALA A 124 2.55 -7.59 -4.33
C ALA A 124 1.08 -7.75 -3.96
N LEU A 125 0.34 -8.45 -4.80
CA LEU A 125 -1.04 -8.89 -4.55
C LEU A 125 -1.24 -10.31 -5.05
N VAL A 126 -2.19 -11.01 -4.44
CA VAL A 126 -2.59 -12.35 -4.86
C VAL A 126 -3.98 -12.29 -5.48
N TYR A 127 -4.14 -12.95 -6.61
CA TYR A 127 -5.38 -13.06 -7.36
C TYR A 127 -5.76 -14.52 -7.58
N SER A 128 -7.06 -14.79 -7.75
CA SER A 128 -7.58 -16.10 -8.10
C SER A 128 -8.81 -15.95 -9.00
N ASP A 129 -9.12 -16.94 -9.83
CA ASP A 129 -10.33 -16.98 -10.67
C ASP A 129 -11.54 -17.56 -9.90
N ALA A 130 -11.28 -18.33 -8.84
CA ALA A 130 -12.29 -18.91 -7.94
C ALA A 130 -11.95 -18.59 -6.48
N PRO A 131 -12.87 -18.81 -5.54
CA PRO A 131 -12.53 -18.78 -4.13
C PRO A 131 -11.41 -19.77 -3.87
N ALA A 132 -10.22 -19.25 -3.56
CA ALA A 132 -9.06 -20.08 -3.28
C ALA A 132 -9.37 -21.01 -2.10
N LYS A 133 -9.18 -22.31 -2.29
CA LYS A 133 -9.30 -23.29 -1.21
C LYS A 133 -8.08 -23.24 -0.30
N PHE A 134 -6.92 -22.87 -0.87
CA PHE A 134 -5.65 -22.76 -0.17
C PHE A 134 -4.92 -21.48 -0.60
N ALA A 135 -4.06 -20.96 0.28
CA ALA A 135 -3.30 -19.72 -0.01
C ALA A 135 -2.37 -19.81 -1.23
N HIS A 136 -2.01 -21.02 -1.66
CA HIS A 136 -1.18 -21.27 -2.86
C HIS A 136 -2.00 -21.45 -4.15
N ASP A 137 -3.34 -21.44 -4.07
CA ASP A 137 -4.22 -21.54 -5.26
C ASP A 137 -4.41 -20.18 -5.93
N GLY A 138 -3.39 -19.37 -6.01
CA GLY A 138 -3.48 -18.02 -6.56
C GLY A 138 -2.32 -17.65 -7.45
N LEU A 139 -2.58 -16.68 -8.31
CA LEU A 139 -1.56 -15.98 -9.08
C LEU A 139 -1.04 -14.80 -8.26
N THR A 140 0.23 -14.84 -7.87
CA THR A 140 0.86 -13.71 -7.22
C THR A 140 1.44 -12.76 -8.26
N ILE A 141 1.17 -11.48 -8.09
CA ILE A 141 1.67 -10.42 -8.94
C ILE A 141 2.50 -9.48 -8.07
N LEU A 142 3.73 -9.26 -8.49
CA LEU A 142 4.60 -8.21 -7.97
C LEU A 142 4.80 -7.16 -9.06
N LEU A 143 4.41 -5.92 -8.78
CA LEU A 143 4.83 -4.76 -9.55
C LEU A 143 5.98 -4.08 -8.82
N TYR A 144 7.10 -3.86 -9.52
CA TYR A 144 8.28 -3.26 -8.92
C TYR A 144 9.05 -2.42 -9.93
N ASN A 145 9.90 -1.53 -9.43
CA ASN A 145 10.78 -0.72 -10.26
C ASN A 145 12.20 -1.31 -10.22
N SER A 146 12.81 -1.51 -11.38
CA SER A 146 14.19 -1.94 -11.51
C SER A 146 14.86 -1.13 -12.61
N GLN A 147 15.99 -0.48 -12.29
CA GLN A 147 16.77 0.33 -13.22
C GLN A 147 15.93 1.41 -13.96
N GLY A 148 14.98 2.02 -13.25
CA GLY A 148 14.08 3.03 -13.81
C GLY A 148 12.95 2.48 -14.70
N GLN A 149 12.85 1.16 -14.84
CA GLN A 149 11.78 0.48 -15.57
C GLN A 149 10.78 -0.16 -14.61
N GLN A 150 9.49 0.05 -14.88
CA GLN A 150 8.43 -0.70 -14.21
C GLN A 150 8.42 -2.13 -14.73
N ARG A 151 8.47 -3.10 -13.83
CA ARG A 151 8.43 -4.53 -14.14
C ARG A 151 7.24 -5.20 -13.48
N ILE A 152 6.80 -6.29 -14.08
CA ILE A 152 5.80 -7.20 -13.51
C ILE A 152 6.44 -8.57 -13.34
N ARG A 153 6.28 -9.17 -12.15
CA ARG A 153 6.56 -10.58 -11.94
C ARG A 153 5.25 -11.28 -11.60
N LEU A 154 4.96 -12.32 -12.33
CA LEU A 154 3.81 -13.17 -12.16
C LEU A 154 4.30 -14.56 -11.79
N TRP A 155 3.84 -15.11 -10.69
CA TRP A 155 4.14 -16.50 -10.35
C TRP A 155 2.95 -17.17 -9.68
N GLY A 156 2.76 -18.44 -9.95
CA GLY A 156 1.69 -19.24 -9.39
C GLY A 156 1.46 -20.54 -10.14
N ASN A 157 0.66 -21.41 -9.53
CA ASN A 157 0.23 -22.70 -10.12
C ASN A 157 -1.16 -22.60 -10.74
N TRP A 158 -1.54 -21.40 -11.13
CA TRP A 158 -2.92 -21.17 -11.52
C TRP A 158 -3.14 -21.47 -13.01
N MET A 159 -3.95 -22.49 -13.28
CA MET A 159 -4.62 -22.68 -14.56
C MET A 159 -6.10 -22.97 -14.29
N PRO A 160 -7.05 -22.32 -15.00
CA PRO A 160 -8.45 -22.72 -14.99
C PRO A 160 -8.59 -24.20 -15.32
N ASP A 161 -9.60 -24.85 -14.74
CA ASP A 161 -9.82 -26.29 -14.93
C ASP A 161 -9.87 -26.70 -16.41
N ALA A 162 -10.39 -25.83 -17.29
CA ALA A 162 -10.43 -26.06 -18.73
C ALA A 162 -9.05 -26.23 -19.40
N TYR A 163 -7.98 -25.76 -18.75
CA TYR A 163 -6.60 -25.79 -19.27
C TYR A 163 -5.67 -26.71 -18.48
N LYS A 164 -6.18 -27.40 -17.45
CA LYS A 164 -5.35 -28.34 -16.67
C LYS A 164 -5.10 -29.62 -17.47
N PRO A 165 -3.86 -29.90 -17.90
CA PRO A 165 -3.53 -31.18 -18.48
C PRO A 165 -3.56 -32.28 -17.41
N GLU A 166 -4.15 -33.43 -17.71
CA GLU A 166 -4.13 -34.61 -16.83
C GLU A 166 -2.95 -35.51 -17.18
N PRO A 167 -2.14 -36.00 -16.23
CA PRO A 167 -2.01 -35.56 -14.85
C PRO A 167 -1.24 -34.25 -14.76
N PHE A 168 -1.64 -33.37 -13.85
CA PHE A 168 -0.94 -32.11 -13.60
C PHE A 168 0.49 -32.39 -13.08
N PRO A 169 1.55 -31.99 -13.79
CA PRO A 169 2.90 -32.22 -13.30
C PRO A 169 3.12 -31.39 -12.04
N ALA A 170 3.19 -32.08 -10.89
CA ALA A 170 3.51 -31.42 -9.64
C ALA A 170 4.84 -30.64 -9.78
N GLY A 171 4.82 -29.33 -9.53
CA GLY A 171 6.02 -28.60 -9.16
C GLY A 171 6.65 -27.64 -10.16
N LYS A 172 6.06 -27.29 -11.31
CA LYS A 172 6.59 -26.17 -12.12
C LYS A 172 5.65 -24.98 -12.07
N LEU A 173 6.06 -24.01 -11.28
CA LEU A 173 5.43 -22.68 -11.23
C LEU A 173 5.67 -21.96 -12.57
N CYS A 174 4.64 -21.31 -13.06
CA CYS A 174 4.84 -20.25 -14.04
C CYS A 174 5.47 -19.06 -13.32
N ASP A 175 6.63 -18.64 -13.77
CA ASP A 175 7.33 -17.47 -13.25
C ASP A 175 7.72 -16.60 -14.46
N LEU A 176 7.01 -15.51 -14.65
CA LEU A 176 7.28 -14.50 -15.66
C LEU A 176 7.78 -13.24 -14.96
N ASP A 177 8.92 -12.73 -15.39
CA ASP A 177 9.47 -11.45 -14.94
C ASP A 177 9.82 -10.60 -16.14
N ALA A 178 9.02 -9.58 -16.43
CA ALA A 178 9.13 -8.80 -17.65
C ALA A 178 8.95 -7.29 -17.43
N ALA A 179 9.50 -6.49 -18.34
CA ALA A 179 9.28 -5.06 -18.39
C ALA A 179 7.84 -4.73 -18.78
N LEU A 180 7.23 -3.80 -18.10
CA LEU A 180 5.85 -3.38 -18.27
C LEU A 180 5.79 -2.14 -19.17
N LYS A 181 5.06 -2.23 -20.28
CA LYS A 181 4.85 -1.12 -21.21
C LYS A 181 3.39 -0.70 -21.18
N PRO A 182 3.08 0.57 -20.87
CA PRO A 182 1.71 1.05 -20.95
C PRO A 182 1.22 1.03 -22.40
N VAL A 183 0.00 0.54 -22.60
CA VAL A 183 -0.72 0.56 -23.88
C VAL A 183 -2.13 1.09 -23.68
N LYS A 184 -2.85 1.34 -24.77
CA LYS A 184 -4.27 1.74 -24.66
C LYS A 184 -5.07 0.62 -23.99
N GLY A 185 -5.62 0.93 -22.81
CA GLY A 185 -6.46 -0.02 -22.05
C GLY A 185 -5.74 -0.91 -21.06
N GLY A 186 -4.40 -0.80 -20.91
CA GLY A 186 -3.69 -1.63 -19.93
C GLY A 186 -2.18 -1.60 -20.07
N PHE A 187 -1.57 -2.77 -19.95
CA PHE A 187 -0.12 -2.96 -20.04
C PHE A 187 0.20 -4.19 -20.90
N LYS A 188 1.33 -4.14 -21.59
CA LYS A 188 1.96 -5.28 -22.29
C LYS A 188 3.35 -5.54 -21.72
N THR A 189 3.87 -6.74 -21.97
CA THR A 189 5.28 -7.07 -21.73
C THR A 189 5.91 -7.54 -23.05
N ASP A 190 7.23 -7.50 -23.15
CA ASP A 190 7.94 -7.99 -24.34
C ASP A 190 7.91 -9.53 -24.45
N ASP A 191 7.68 -10.22 -23.33
CA ASP A 191 7.78 -11.68 -23.24
C ASP A 191 6.42 -12.39 -23.38
N THR A 192 5.33 -11.65 -23.61
CA THR A 192 3.96 -12.21 -23.64
C THR A 192 3.24 -11.97 -24.97
N ASP A 193 3.98 -11.81 -26.06
CA ASP A 193 3.45 -11.55 -27.42
C ASP A 193 2.33 -10.49 -27.41
N ASP A 194 1.07 -10.91 -27.48
CA ASP A 194 -0.07 -9.99 -27.57
C ASP A 194 -0.89 -9.83 -26.29
N ALA A 195 -0.53 -10.53 -25.20
CA ALA A 195 -1.29 -10.46 -23.95
C ALA A 195 -1.32 -9.05 -23.35
N VAL A 196 -2.51 -8.55 -23.07
CA VAL A 196 -2.74 -7.27 -22.38
C VAL A 196 -3.20 -7.54 -20.96
N PHE A 197 -2.53 -6.90 -20.02
CA PHE A 197 -2.87 -6.93 -18.60
C PHE A 197 -3.70 -5.70 -18.23
N VAL A 198 -4.89 -5.89 -17.69
CA VAL A 198 -5.70 -4.84 -17.11
C VAL A 198 -5.80 -5.06 -15.61
N ILE A 199 -5.20 -4.17 -14.84
CA ILE A 199 -5.08 -4.30 -13.38
C ILE A 199 -5.96 -3.22 -12.72
N THR A 200 -6.98 -3.67 -12.01
CA THR A 200 -7.87 -2.81 -11.22
C THR A 200 -7.73 -3.10 -9.72
N GLU A 201 -8.45 -2.39 -8.89
CA GLU A 201 -8.45 -2.63 -7.44
C GLU A 201 -8.96 -4.02 -7.03
N SER A 202 -9.83 -4.61 -7.81
CA SER A 202 -10.52 -5.86 -7.47
C SER A 202 -10.19 -7.03 -8.39
N GLN A 203 -9.57 -6.74 -9.54
CA GLN A 203 -9.43 -7.72 -10.61
C GLN A 203 -8.17 -7.48 -11.43
N LEU A 204 -7.53 -8.56 -11.85
CA LEU A 204 -6.60 -8.63 -12.96
C LEU A 204 -7.31 -9.31 -14.12
N SER A 205 -7.25 -8.73 -15.31
CA SER A 205 -7.66 -9.40 -16.55
C SER A 205 -6.46 -9.61 -17.45
N ILE A 206 -6.34 -10.78 -18.04
CA ILE A 206 -5.31 -11.16 -19.02
C ILE A 206 -6.05 -11.49 -20.30
N SER A 207 -5.73 -10.82 -21.41
CA SER A 207 -6.48 -10.95 -22.67
C SER A 207 -6.23 -12.26 -23.38
N GLU A 208 -5.01 -12.81 -23.26
CA GLU A 208 -4.58 -13.99 -23.99
C GLU A 208 -3.79 -14.94 -23.10
N TYR A 209 -3.63 -16.19 -23.56
CA TYR A 209 -2.86 -17.21 -22.88
C TYR A 209 -1.37 -16.85 -22.86
N ILE A 210 -0.75 -16.86 -21.67
CA ILE A 210 0.68 -16.64 -21.50
C ILE A 210 1.34 -18.01 -21.34
N MET A 211 2.13 -18.40 -22.33
CA MET A 211 2.89 -19.64 -22.29
C MET A 211 4.18 -19.42 -21.48
N CYS A 212 4.31 -20.08 -20.36
CA CYS A 212 5.53 -20.04 -19.53
C CYS A 212 6.48 -21.21 -19.87
N THR A 213 5.91 -22.34 -20.22
CA THR A 213 6.62 -23.52 -20.75
C THR A 213 5.70 -24.24 -21.72
N PRO A 214 6.19 -25.19 -22.55
CA PRO A 214 5.33 -25.96 -23.48
C PRO A 214 4.15 -26.69 -22.82
N ARG A 215 4.10 -26.77 -21.51
CA ARG A 215 3.05 -27.48 -20.77
C ARG A 215 2.40 -26.65 -19.64
N ASN A 216 2.92 -25.47 -19.37
CA ASN A 216 2.42 -24.61 -18.30
C ASN A 216 2.27 -23.17 -18.77
N GLY A 217 1.21 -22.52 -18.38
CA GLY A 217 0.97 -21.13 -18.70
C GLY A 217 -0.08 -20.51 -17.79
N ILE A 218 -0.39 -19.28 -18.07
CA ILE A 218 -1.45 -18.52 -17.41
C ILE A 218 -2.56 -18.32 -18.41
N ALA A 219 -3.76 -18.78 -18.08
CA ALA A 219 -4.91 -18.67 -18.97
C ALA A 219 -5.41 -17.22 -19.09
N PRO A 220 -6.04 -16.85 -20.21
CA PRO A 220 -6.77 -15.62 -20.31
C PRO A 220 -7.97 -15.63 -19.34
N GLY A 221 -8.35 -14.46 -18.87
CA GLY A 221 -9.55 -14.33 -18.05
C GLY A 221 -9.43 -13.29 -16.95
N PRO A 222 -10.54 -13.07 -16.22
CA PRO A 222 -10.57 -12.26 -15.04
C PRO A 222 -10.15 -13.08 -13.82
N TYR A 223 -9.15 -12.59 -13.10
CA TYR A 223 -8.70 -13.09 -11.81
C TYR A 223 -9.14 -12.12 -10.72
N ARG A 224 -9.87 -12.59 -9.71
CA ARG A 224 -10.32 -11.76 -8.61
C ARG A 224 -9.22 -11.65 -7.55
N ARG A 225 -9.07 -10.47 -6.97
CA ARG A 225 -8.15 -10.28 -5.84
C ARG A 225 -8.59 -11.15 -4.67
N LEU A 226 -7.65 -11.87 -4.09
CA LEU A 226 -7.83 -12.53 -2.81
C LEU A 226 -7.86 -11.47 -1.68
N ARG A 227 -8.77 -11.64 -0.73
CA ARG A 227 -8.95 -10.72 0.39
C ARG A 227 -7.85 -10.88 1.42
#